data_7326fab759ea744b9e1e90167e578484
#
_entry.id   7326fab759ea744b9e1e90167e578484
#
_cell.length_a   1.000
_cell.length_b   1.000
_cell.length_c   1.000
_cell.angle_alpha   90.00
_cell.angle_beta   90.00
_cell.angle_gamma   90.00
#
_symmetry.space_group_name_H-M   'P 1'
#
loop_
_entity.id
_entity.type
_entity.pdbx_description
1 polymer ?
#
loop_
_entity_poly.entity_id
_entity_poly.type
_entity_poly.pdbx_seq_one_letter_code
_entity_poly.pdbx_strand_id
1 'polypeptide(L)'
;AHARCKNLTPTILDRSQAYIGVLIDDLITKGTDEPYRMFTSRAEFRLNLRQDNADQRLTAIGRSLGLIDDDQWSAFELKMSRIASASTWLKSQKVTTDSVNTMLVSKGSSPIKQQMPAADLAARPQLSLLDVIACLDPVDKEDFNQEEVWEDIAINLKYAGYITKEQEQVEKLKRMESLKIPKLFAYQDIKALSHEARQKLSNHQPATVGHA
;
A
#
# COMPACT_ATOMS: atom_id res chain seq x y z
N ALA A 1 21.38 -0.19 15.89
CA ALA A 1 22.74 0.27 16.23
C ALA A 1 22.88 1.79 16.06
N HIS A 2 22.63 2.37 14.86
CA HIS A 2 22.79 3.81 14.58
C HIS A 2 21.98 4.70 15.54
N ALA A 3 20.69 4.42 15.73
CA ALA A 3 19.83 5.18 16.63
C ALA A 3 20.35 5.18 18.09
N ARG A 4 20.85 4.00 18.55
CA ARG A 4 21.46 3.88 19.89
C ARG A 4 22.72 4.73 20.05
N CYS A 5 23.61 4.71 19.04
CA CYS A 5 24.84 5.50 19.09
C CYS A 5 24.58 7.00 19.10
N LYS A 6 23.47 7.45 18.51
CA LYS A 6 23.08 8.87 18.44
C LYS A 6 21.97 9.26 19.41
N ASN A 7 21.58 8.40 20.35
CA ASN A 7 20.48 8.61 21.29
C ASN A 7 19.16 9.00 20.61
N LEU A 8 18.91 8.44 19.41
CA LEU A 8 17.67 8.62 18.67
C LEU A 8 16.65 7.54 19.03
N THR A 9 15.38 7.83 18.83
CA THR A 9 14.32 6.82 18.93
C THR A 9 14.54 5.72 17.91
N PRO A 10 14.51 4.43 18.30
CA PRO A 10 14.63 3.33 17.36
C PRO A 10 13.50 3.36 16.31
N THR A 11 13.86 3.19 15.05
CA THR A 11 12.88 3.03 13.98
C THR A 11 12.45 1.57 13.91
N ILE A 12 11.16 1.35 13.98
CA ILE A 12 10.52 0.04 13.85
C ILE A 12 9.61 0.12 12.63
N LEU A 13 9.77 -0.81 11.69
CA LEU A 13 8.87 -0.97 10.56
C LEU A 13 7.79 -1.97 10.97
N ASP A 14 6.54 -1.56 10.90
CA ASP A 14 5.40 -2.42 11.22
C ASP A 14 5.00 -3.33 10.03
N ARG A 15 4.04 -4.24 10.28
CA ARG A 15 3.51 -5.20 9.30
C ARG A 15 2.87 -4.54 8.07
N SER A 16 2.40 -3.31 8.20
CA SER A 16 1.77 -2.56 7.10
C SER A 16 2.78 -1.81 6.24
N GLN A 17 4.02 -1.64 6.74
CA GLN A 17 5.05 -0.82 6.09
C GLN A 17 6.05 -1.63 5.27
N ALA A 18 6.43 -2.83 5.74
CA ALA A 18 7.45 -3.64 5.08
C ALA A 18 7.32 -5.14 5.41
N TYR A 19 7.80 -5.98 4.48
CA TYR A 19 7.88 -7.43 4.72
C TYR A 19 8.79 -7.80 5.90
N ILE A 20 9.84 -7.02 6.16
CA ILE A 20 10.67 -7.22 7.36
C ILE A 20 9.84 -6.98 8.64
N GLY A 21 8.87 -6.06 8.62
CA GLY A 21 7.93 -5.86 9.72
C GLY A 21 7.07 -7.11 9.95
N VAL A 22 6.51 -7.70 8.88
CA VAL A 22 5.76 -8.97 8.97
C VAL A 22 6.61 -10.09 9.54
N LEU A 23 7.86 -10.24 9.04
CA LEU A 23 8.81 -11.26 9.51
C LEU A 23 9.07 -11.13 11.02
N ILE A 24 9.47 -9.95 11.45
CA ILE A 24 9.84 -9.73 12.86
C ILE A 24 8.63 -9.90 13.77
N ASP A 25 7.48 -9.35 13.39
CA ASP A 25 6.26 -9.47 14.17
C ASP A 25 5.80 -10.94 14.31
N ASP A 26 5.80 -11.73 13.22
CA ASP A 26 5.49 -13.16 13.30
C ASP A 26 6.44 -13.90 14.24
N LEU A 27 7.76 -13.63 14.18
CA LEU A 27 8.75 -14.29 15.01
C LEU A 27 8.60 -13.97 16.50
N ILE A 28 8.26 -12.73 16.85
CA ILE A 28 8.15 -12.31 18.26
C ILE A 28 6.76 -12.59 18.86
N THR A 29 5.71 -12.66 18.05
CA THR A 29 4.34 -12.87 18.55
C THR A 29 3.88 -14.32 18.45
N LYS A 30 4.18 -15.01 17.34
CA LYS A 30 3.75 -16.40 17.09
C LYS A 30 4.82 -17.41 17.42
N GLY A 31 6.10 -16.98 17.41
CA GLY A 31 7.24 -17.90 17.46
C GLY A 31 7.33 -18.76 16.20
N THR A 32 8.27 -19.71 16.20
CA THR A 32 8.40 -20.68 15.12
C THR A 32 9.13 -21.93 15.63
N ASP A 33 8.59 -23.10 15.32
CA ASP A 33 9.20 -24.39 15.63
C ASP A 33 10.10 -24.88 14.47
N GLU A 34 9.94 -24.27 13.28
CA GLU A 34 10.69 -24.58 12.06
C GLU A 34 11.35 -23.31 11.50
N PRO A 35 12.35 -23.44 10.61
CA PRO A 35 12.95 -22.29 9.94
C PRO A 35 11.88 -21.43 9.25
N TYR A 36 11.79 -20.14 9.64
CA TYR A 36 10.79 -19.24 9.09
C TYR A 36 11.07 -18.96 7.61
N ARG A 37 10.06 -19.17 6.78
CA ARG A 37 10.09 -18.79 5.38
C ARG A 37 9.02 -17.73 5.11
N MET A 38 9.47 -16.60 4.55
CA MET A 38 8.57 -15.53 4.16
C MET A 38 7.82 -15.88 2.87
N PHE A 39 6.50 -16.00 2.98
CA PHE A 39 5.59 -16.09 1.85
C PHE A 39 4.72 -14.84 1.80
N THR A 40 4.34 -14.42 0.59
CA THR A 40 3.42 -13.28 0.42
C THR A 40 2.05 -13.50 1.08
N SER A 41 1.66 -14.78 1.25
CA SER A 41 0.42 -15.15 1.98
C SER A 41 0.45 -14.82 3.48
N ARG A 42 1.63 -14.55 4.05
CA ARG A 42 1.78 -14.13 5.45
C ARG A 42 1.54 -12.62 5.64
N ALA A 43 1.55 -11.85 4.56
CA ALA A 43 1.28 -10.42 4.59
C ALA A 43 -0.21 -10.17 4.35
N GLU A 44 -0.89 -9.63 5.34
CA GLU A 44 -2.31 -9.25 5.26
C GLU A 44 -2.51 -8.09 4.28
N PHE A 45 -1.56 -7.14 4.27
CA PHE A 45 -1.61 -5.90 3.48
C PHE A 45 -0.76 -5.99 2.21
N ARG A 46 -0.88 -7.07 1.47
CA ARG A 46 -0.02 -7.35 0.31
C ARG A 46 -0.23 -6.40 -0.87
N LEU A 47 -1.39 -5.75 -0.98
CA LEU A 47 -1.62 -4.71 -2.00
C LEU A 47 -0.93 -3.39 -1.65
N ASN A 48 -0.72 -3.12 -0.37
CA ASN A 48 0.12 -2.02 0.08
C ASN A 48 1.62 -2.36 0.02
N LEU A 49 1.99 -3.63 0.26
CA LEU A 49 3.38 -4.08 0.32
C LEU A 49 3.90 -4.58 -1.02
N ARG A 50 3.56 -3.90 -2.11
CA ARG A 50 4.08 -4.26 -3.44
C ARG A 50 5.54 -3.86 -3.60
N GLN A 51 6.22 -4.51 -4.54
CA GLN A 51 7.61 -4.19 -4.89
C GLN A 51 7.69 -2.83 -5.60
N ASP A 52 6.74 -2.55 -6.51
CA ASP A 52 6.68 -1.35 -7.34
C ASP A 52 6.52 -0.05 -6.54
N ASN A 53 5.90 -0.09 -5.35
CA ASN A 53 5.70 1.07 -4.49
C ASN A 53 6.61 1.09 -3.24
N ALA A 54 7.64 0.26 -3.19
CA ALA A 54 8.52 0.17 -2.03
C ALA A 54 9.26 1.49 -1.74
N ASP A 55 9.67 2.19 -2.78
CA ASP A 55 10.28 3.51 -2.68
C ASP A 55 9.33 4.54 -2.06
N GLN A 56 8.08 4.56 -2.46
CA GLN A 56 7.06 5.47 -1.92
C GLN A 56 6.83 5.27 -0.41
N ARG A 57 6.95 4.03 0.07
CA ARG A 57 6.75 3.69 1.49
C ARG A 57 7.99 3.89 2.36
N LEU A 58 9.18 3.66 1.81
CA LEU A 58 10.39 3.47 2.61
C LEU A 58 11.47 4.55 2.38
N THR A 59 11.49 5.26 1.24
CA THR A 59 12.55 6.23 0.95
C THR A 59 12.60 7.38 1.95
N ALA A 60 11.44 7.93 2.35
CA ALA A 60 11.39 8.99 3.35
C ALA A 60 11.90 8.52 4.72
N ILE A 61 11.61 7.26 5.10
CA ILE A 61 12.14 6.66 6.33
C ILE A 61 13.65 6.48 6.22
N GLY A 62 14.13 5.95 5.09
CA GLY A 62 15.55 5.82 4.79
C GLY A 62 16.30 7.15 4.85
N ARG A 63 15.69 8.22 4.30
CA ARG A 63 16.23 9.59 4.37
C ARG A 63 16.37 10.10 5.80
N SER A 64 15.35 9.91 6.63
CA SER A 64 15.39 10.30 8.04
C SER A 64 16.45 9.56 8.86
N LEU A 65 16.86 8.37 8.39
CA LEU A 65 17.92 7.56 8.99
C LEU A 65 19.32 7.86 8.43
N GLY A 66 19.42 8.75 7.43
CA GLY A 66 20.68 9.07 6.77
C GLY A 66 21.21 7.97 5.84
N LEU A 67 20.29 7.11 5.33
CA LEU A 67 20.61 6.02 4.39
C LEU A 67 20.45 6.44 2.93
N ILE A 68 19.78 7.56 2.66
CA ILE A 68 19.48 8.11 1.35
C ILE A 68 20.24 9.44 1.23
N ASP A 69 21.09 9.57 0.23
CA ASP A 69 21.82 10.79 -0.07
C ASP A 69 20.95 11.85 -0.79
N ASP A 70 21.53 13.02 -1.10
CA ASP A 70 20.80 14.14 -1.69
C ASP A 70 20.38 13.85 -3.14
N ASP A 71 21.21 13.15 -3.90
CA ASP A 71 20.92 12.81 -5.30
C ASP A 71 19.77 11.80 -5.39
N GLN A 72 19.82 10.77 -4.56
CA GLN A 72 18.75 9.76 -4.45
C GLN A 72 17.44 10.39 -3.98
N TRP A 73 17.51 11.31 -3.02
CA TRP A 73 16.34 12.02 -2.52
C TRP A 73 15.72 12.90 -3.60
N SER A 74 16.53 13.67 -4.31
CA SER A 74 16.07 14.54 -5.41
C SER A 74 15.43 13.73 -6.55
N ALA A 75 16.01 12.58 -6.90
CA ALA A 75 15.42 11.67 -7.89
C ALA A 75 14.06 11.12 -7.43
N PHE A 76 13.93 10.76 -6.15
CA PHE A 76 12.66 10.32 -5.57
C PHE A 76 11.60 11.43 -5.58
N GLU A 77 11.94 12.64 -5.15
CA GLU A 77 11.01 13.78 -5.17
C GLU A 77 10.54 14.10 -6.60
N LEU A 78 11.43 14.03 -7.58
CA LEU A 78 11.08 14.23 -8.98
C LEU A 78 10.10 13.16 -9.48
N LYS A 79 10.34 11.88 -9.15
CA LYS A 79 9.43 10.77 -9.48
C LYS A 79 8.04 11.02 -8.86
N MET A 80 7.98 11.36 -7.58
CA MET A 80 6.73 11.63 -6.88
C MET A 80 5.96 12.81 -7.47
N SER A 81 6.66 13.88 -7.81
CA SER A 81 6.08 15.04 -8.48
C SER A 81 5.49 14.68 -9.84
N ARG A 82 6.18 13.87 -10.65
CA ARG A 82 5.68 13.37 -11.94
C ARG A 82 4.42 12.51 -11.79
N ILE A 83 4.41 11.57 -10.83
CA ILE A 83 3.22 10.74 -10.54
C ILE A 83 2.03 11.63 -10.17
N ALA A 84 2.24 12.60 -9.29
CA ALA A 84 1.19 13.53 -8.86
C ALA A 84 0.65 14.38 -10.01
N SER A 85 1.54 14.94 -10.84
CA SER A 85 1.18 15.76 -12.00
C SER A 85 0.42 14.95 -13.04
N ALA A 86 0.94 13.77 -13.41
CA ALA A 86 0.31 12.87 -14.39
C ALA A 86 -1.06 12.36 -13.90
N SER A 87 -1.17 12.01 -12.62
CA SER A 87 -2.45 11.60 -12.01
C SER A 87 -3.48 12.73 -12.03
N THR A 88 -3.06 13.96 -11.70
CA THR A 88 -3.92 15.15 -11.72
C THR A 88 -4.38 15.46 -13.13
N TRP A 89 -3.45 15.44 -14.09
CA TRP A 89 -3.76 15.63 -15.49
C TRP A 89 -4.79 14.58 -15.99
N LEU A 90 -4.56 13.30 -15.76
CA LEU A 90 -5.44 12.23 -16.20
C LEU A 90 -6.86 12.38 -15.63
N LYS A 91 -6.99 12.78 -14.36
CA LYS A 91 -8.29 13.03 -13.73
C LYS A 91 -9.01 14.24 -14.32
N SER A 92 -8.28 15.23 -14.84
CA SER A 92 -8.87 16.39 -15.50
C SER A 92 -9.35 16.11 -16.93
N GLN A 93 -8.81 15.03 -17.56
CA GLN A 93 -9.15 14.67 -18.93
C GLN A 93 -10.53 13.99 -19.00
N LYS A 94 -11.24 14.25 -20.08
CA LYS A 94 -12.51 13.61 -20.38
C LYS A 94 -12.44 12.95 -21.74
N VAL A 95 -13.03 11.78 -21.85
CA VAL A 95 -13.17 11.03 -23.13
C VAL A 95 -14.61 11.15 -23.64
N THR A 96 -14.74 11.25 -24.96
CA THR A 96 -16.05 11.32 -25.64
C THR A 96 -16.36 9.97 -26.28
N THR A 97 -17.63 9.75 -26.64
CA THR A 97 -18.10 8.54 -27.34
C THR A 97 -17.32 8.30 -28.62
N ASP A 98 -17.04 9.36 -29.38
CA ASP A 98 -16.41 9.27 -30.69
C ASP A 98 -14.92 8.95 -30.59
N SER A 99 -14.26 9.44 -29.54
CA SER A 99 -12.81 9.22 -29.35
C SER A 99 -12.48 7.80 -28.87
N VAL A 100 -13.38 7.11 -28.14
CA VAL A 100 -13.00 5.86 -27.47
C VAL A 100 -13.83 4.64 -27.85
N ASN A 101 -15.05 4.77 -28.37
CA ASN A 101 -15.94 3.61 -28.55
C ASN A 101 -15.40 2.57 -29.56
N THR A 102 -14.70 2.99 -30.60
CA THR A 102 -14.06 2.06 -31.55
C THR A 102 -13.00 1.23 -30.83
N MET A 103 -12.15 1.85 -30.04
CA MET A 103 -11.12 1.18 -29.22
C MET A 103 -11.78 0.26 -28.17
N LEU A 104 -12.82 0.71 -27.47
CA LEU A 104 -13.52 -0.09 -26.47
C LEU A 104 -14.08 -1.39 -27.05
N VAL A 105 -14.74 -1.34 -28.20
CA VAL A 105 -15.28 -2.51 -28.90
C VAL A 105 -14.14 -3.47 -29.29
N SER A 106 -13.05 -2.97 -29.83
CA SER A 106 -11.90 -3.80 -30.22
C SER A 106 -11.22 -4.50 -29.02
N LYS A 107 -11.32 -3.94 -27.82
CA LYS A 107 -10.79 -4.50 -26.57
C LYS A 107 -11.84 -5.32 -25.79
N GLY A 108 -13.04 -5.56 -26.36
CA GLY A 108 -14.10 -6.30 -25.67
C GLY A 108 -14.71 -5.57 -24.47
N SER A 109 -14.56 -4.25 -24.41
CA SER A 109 -15.16 -3.42 -23.37
C SER A 109 -16.45 -2.77 -23.86
N SER A 110 -17.42 -2.58 -22.96
CA SER A 110 -18.70 -1.93 -23.32
C SER A 110 -18.50 -0.47 -23.73
N PRO A 111 -19.11 -0.02 -24.85
CA PRO A 111 -19.09 1.36 -25.28
C PRO A 111 -19.64 2.29 -24.21
N ILE A 112 -19.13 3.52 -24.16
CA ILE A 112 -19.71 4.58 -23.31
C ILE A 112 -20.85 5.28 -24.04
N LYS A 113 -21.85 5.71 -23.28
CA LYS A 113 -23.03 6.41 -23.81
C LYS A 113 -22.95 7.94 -23.67
N GLN A 114 -22.06 8.41 -22.83
CA GLN A 114 -21.84 9.83 -22.56
C GLN A 114 -20.37 10.07 -22.19
N GLN A 115 -19.95 11.31 -22.26
CA GLN A 115 -18.64 11.76 -21.83
C GLN A 115 -18.36 11.35 -20.38
N MET A 116 -17.14 10.87 -20.09
CA MET A 116 -16.72 10.49 -18.74
C MET A 116 -15.25 10.84 -18.49
N PRO A 117 -14.80 10.88 -17.22
CA PRO A 117 -13.38 11.05 -16.91
C PRO A 117 -12.52 9.93 -17.48
N ALA A 118 -11.35 10.28 -18.04
CA ALA A 118 -10.41 9.30 -18.59
C ALA A 118 -9.88 8.33 -17.53
N ALA A 119 -9.68 8.81 -16.29
CA ALA A 119 -9.28 7.99 -15.16
C ALA A 119 -10.29 6.87 -14.85
N ASP A 120 -11.59 7.17 -14.89
CA ASP A 120 -12.65 6.16 -14.65
C ASP A 120 -12.70 5.12 -15.76
N LEU A 121 -12.43 5.53 -17.00
CA LEU A 121 -12.34 4.60 -18.12
C LEU A 121 -11.10 3.68 -17.97
N ALA A 122 -9.95 4.24 -17.61
CA ALA A 122 -8.70 3.50 -17.41
C ALA A 122 -8.77 2.49 -16.25
N ALA A 123 -9.69 2.65 -15.30
CA ALA A 123 -9.93 1.69 -14.23
C ALA A 123 -10.58 0.38 -14.71
N ARG A 124 -11.10 0.30 -15.95
CA ARG A 124 -11.71 -0.92 -16.47
C ARG A 124 -10.67 -2.03 -16.67
N PRO A 125 -10.95 -3.29 -16.25
CA PRO A 125 -9.97 -4.39 -16.31
C PRO A 125 -9.46 -4.71 -17.73
N GLN A 126 -10.32 -4.54 -18.75
CA GLN A 126 -10.02 -4.89 -20.14
C GLN A 126 -9.09 -3.89 -20.83
N LEU A 127 -8.90 -2.70 -20.26
CA LEU A 127 -8.14 -1.62 -20.87
C LEU A 127 -6.76 -1.48 -20.23
N SER A 128 -5.76 -1.17 -21.06
CA SER A 128 -4.52 -0.60 -20.53
C SER A 128 -4.67 0.91 -20.36
N LEU A 129 -3.93 1.50 -19.45
CA LEU A 129 -3.90 2.97 -19.31
C LEU A 129 -3.41 3.63 -20.59
N LEU A 130 -2.44 3.02 -21.27
CA LEU A 130 -1.90 3.54 -22.53
C LEU A 130 -2.94 3.55 -23.65
N ASP A 131 -3.86 2.56 -23.72
CA ASP A 131 -4.96 2.57 -24.68
C ASP A 131 -5.85 3.82 -24.50
N VAL A 132 -6.09 4.20 -23.24
CA VAL A 132 -6.93 5.38 -22.94
C VAL A 132 -6.17 6.67 -23.24
N ILE A 133 -4.89 6.77 -22.85
CA ILE A 133 -4.04 7.94 -23.14
C ILE A 133 -3.91 8.17 -24.65
N ALA A 134 -3.82 7.12 -25.44
CA ALA A 134 -3.74 7.22 -26.91
C ALA A 134 -4.99 7.85 -27.56
N CYS A 135 -6.13 7.83 -26.86
CA CYS A 135 -7.39 8.44 -27.30
C CYS A 135 -7.55 9.90 -26.80
N LEU A 136 -6.61 10.41 -26.01
CA LEU A 136 -6.63 11.79 -25.54
C LEU A 136 -5.81 12.67 -26.48
N ASP A 137 -6.12 13.98 -26.48
CA ASP A 137 -5.33 14.94 -27.21
C ASP A 137 -3.87 14.90 -26.76
N PRO A 138 -2.90 15.02 -27.69
CA PRO A 138 -1.50 14.95 -27.34
C PRO A 138 -1.12 16.11 -26.41
N VAL A 139 -0.69 15.73 -25.22
CA VAL A 139 -0.01 16.62 -24.27
C VAL A 139 1.48 16.58 -24.57
N ASP A 140 2.19 17.68 -24.27
CA ASP A 140 3.65 17.67 -24.26
C ASP A 140 4.14 16.53 -23.37
N LYS A 141 4.52 15.42 -24.02
CA LYS A 141 4.79 14.13 -23.37
C LYS A 141 6.17 14.07 -22.71
N GLU A 142 6.99 15.11 -22.83
CA GLU A 142 8.35 15.08 -22.29
C GLU A 142 8.36 14.91 -20.76
N ASP A 143 7.42 15.52 -20.03
CA ASP A 143 7.32 15.38 -18.58
C ASP A 143 6.77 14.01 -18.12
N PHE A 144 6.09 13.27 -18.98
CA PHE A 144 5.41 12.01 -18.65
C PHE A 144 6.03 10.79 -19.33
N ASN A 145 7.21 10.89 -19.91
CA ASN A 145 7.79 9.87 -20.79
C ASN A 145 8.43 8.68 -20.02
N GLN A 146 8.06 8.47 -18.76
CA GLN A 146 8.57 7.35 -17.96
C GLN A 146 7.48 6.29 -17.78
N GLU A 147 7.75 5.11 -18.31
CA GLU A 147 6.87 3.94 -18.23
C GLU A 147 6.46 3.62 -16.78
N GLU A 148 7.41 3.70 -15.84
CA GLU A 148 7.18 3.49 -14.41
C GLU A 148 6.09 4.40 -13.79
N VAL A 149 5.99 5.66 -14.25
CA VAL A 149 4.97 6.60 -13.77
C VAL A 149 3.58 6.15 -14.17
N TRP A 150 3.44 5.70 -15.42
CA TRP A 150 2.14 5.22 -15.93
C TRP A 150 1.76 3.86 -15.37
N GLU A 151 2.73 2.99 -15.11
CA GLU A 151 2.48 1.71 -14.44
C GLU A 151 1.94 1.91 -13.03
N ASP A 152 2.58 2.79 -12.25
CA ASP A 152 2.10 3.12 -10.89
C ASP A 152 0.66 3.67 -10.90
N ILE A 153 0.39 4.63 -11.79
CA ILE A 153 -0.95 5.21 -11.94
C ILE A 153 -1.97 4.13 -12.36
N ALA A 154 -1.62 3.26 -13.32
CA ALA A 154 -2.50 2.19 -13.78
C ALA A 154 -2.86 1.21 -12.67
N ILE A 155 -1.87 0.81 -11.85
CA ILE A 155 -2.10 -0.07 -10.70
C ILE A 155 -3.00 0.62 -9.69
N ASN A 156 -2.69 1.85 -9.33
CA ASN A 156 -3.46 2.60 -8.34
C ASN A 156 -4.92 2.84 -8.79
N LEU A 157 -5.18 3.08 -10.07
CA LEU A 157 -6.54 3.22 -10.61
C LEU A 157 -7.32 1.90 -10.56
N LYS A 158 -6.70 0.80 -11.02
CA LYS A 158 -7.37 -0.50 -11.08
C LYS A 158 -7.65 -1.10 -9.70
N TYR A 159 -6.77 -0.85 -8.75
CA TYR A 159 -6.88 -1.40 -7.40
C TYR A 159 -7.35 -0.40 -6.36
N ALA A 160 -7.76 0.82 -6.75
CA ALA A 160 -8.14 1.90 -5.84
C ALA A 160 -9.08 1.46 -4.71
N GLY A 161 -10.18 0.76 -5.05
CA GLY A 161 -11.14 0.30 -4.05
C GLY A 161 -10.59 -0.74 -3.06
N TYR A 162 -9.67 -1.58 -3.51
CA TYR A 162 -9.00 -2.57 -2.65
C TYR A 162 -7.94 -1.92 -1.76
N ILE A 163 -7.15 -1.00 -2.32
CA ILE A 163 -6.14 -0.23 -1.58
C ILE A 163 -6.79 0.57 -0.46
N THR A 164 -7.92 1.24 -0.74
CA THR A 164 -8.67 1.99 0.28
C THR A 164 -9.12 1.08 1.42
N LYS A 165 -9.67 -0.10 1.11
CA LYS A 165 -10.08 -1.07 2.13
C LYS A 165 -8.91 -1.59 2.97
N GLU A 166 -7.76 -1.87 2.33
CA GLU A 166 -6.55 -2.25 3.09
C GLU A 166 -6.08 -1.12 4.00
N GLN A 167 -6.10 0.13 3.54
CA GLN A 167 -5.73 1.28 4.35
C GLN A 167 -6.65 1.45 5.57
N GLU A 168 -7.95 1.26 5.42
CA GLU A 168 -8.89 1.26 6.54
C GLU A 168 -8.57 0.14 7.56
N GLN A 169 -8.17 -1.04 7.08
CA GLN A 169 -7.75 -2.15 7.95
C GLN A 169 -6.43 -1.83 8.67
N VAL A 170 -5.47 -1.22 7.99
CA VAL A 170 -4.21 -0.75 8.60
C VAL A 170 -4.49 0.25 9.71
N GLU A 171 -5.35 1.23 9.47
CA GLU A 171 -5.72 2.21 10.50
C GLU A 171 -6.43 1.56 11.70
N LYS A 172 -7.28 0.57 11.44
CA LYS A 172 -7.91 -0.20 12.51
C LYS A 172 -6.88 -0.97 13.33
N LEU A 173 -5.93 -1.65 12.66
CA LEU A 173 -4.86 -2.38 13.34
C LEU A 173 -4.02 -1.44 14.22
N LYS A 174 -3.57 -0.31 13.69
CA LYS A 174 -2.81 0.69 14.44
C LYS A 174 -3.55 1.19 15.68
N ARG A 175 -4.87 1.39 15.58
CA ARG A 175 -5.69 1.74 16.76
C ARG A 175 -5.69 0.62 17.79
N MET A 176 -5.84 -0.64 17.37
CA MET A 176 -5.82 -1.78 18.28
C MET A 176 -4.45 -1.98 18.93
N GLU A 177 -3.37 -1.77 18.20
CA GLU A 177 -2.00 -1.81 18.72
C GLU A 177 -1.71 -0.67 19.71
N SER A 178 -2.38 0.47 19.58
CA SER A 178 -2.25 1.58 20.55
C SER A 178 -2.97 1.32 21.88
N LEU A 179 -3.96 0.39 21.90
CA LEU A 179 -4.72 0.04 23.10
C LEU A 179 -3.94 -0.95 23.96
N LYS A 180 -3.34 -0.43 25.03
CA LYS A 180 -2.56 -1.25 25.97
C LYS A 180 -3.46 -2.09 26.86
N ILE A 181 -3.08 -3.34 27.05
CA ILE A 181 -3.68 -4.24 28.03
C ILE A 181 -2.88 -4.14 29.33
N PRO A 182 -3.54 -3.96 30.49
CA PRO A 182 -2.87 -3.96 31.79
C PRO A 182 -2.08 -5.24 32.01
N LYS A 183 -0.91 -5.13 32.64
CA LYS A 183 -0.14 -6.31 33.05
C LYS A 183 -0.97 -7.16 34.01
N LEU A 184 -0.88 -8.48 33.86
CA LEU A 184 -1.64 -9.46 34.67
C LEU A 184 -3.17 -9.37 34.50
N PHE A 185 -3.62 -8.99 33.30
CA PHE A 185 -5.04 -8.95 32.98
C PHE A 185 -5.68 -10.34 33.13
N ALA A 186 -6.83 -10.41 33.83
CA ALA A 186 -7.51 -11.68 34.15
C ALA A 186 -8.40 -12.15 32.99
N TYR A 187 -7.80 -12.75 31.97
CA TYR A 187 -8.54 -13.26 30.80
C TYR A 187 -9.57 -14.36 31.15
N GLN A 188 -9.36 -15.08 32.25
CA GLN A 188 -10.26 -16.15 32.71
C GLN A 188 -11.64 -15.63 33.06
N ASP A 189 -11.76 -14.36 33.47
CA ASP A 189 -13.03 -13.76 33.89
C ASP A 189 -13.87 -13.27 32.69
N ILE A 190 -13.33 -13.26 31.48
CA ILE A 190 -14.05 -12.82 30.29
C ILE A 190 -14.91 -13.97 29.75
N LYS A 191 -16.19 -14.00 30.12
CA LYS A 191 -17.14 -15.05 29.71
C LYS A 191 -17.40 -15.09 28.20
N ALA A 192 -17.20 -13.98 27.48
CA ALA A 192 -17.40 -13.88 26.03
C ALA A 192 -16.31 -14.60 25.22
N LEU A 193 -15.15 -14.89 25.81
CA LEU A 193 -14.08 -15.63 25.16
C LEU A 193 -14.27 -17.14 25.28
N SER A 194 -13.92 -17.89 24.24
CA SER A 194 -13.84 -19.35 24.30
C SER A 194 -12.80 -19.80 25.33
N HIS A 195 -12.92 -21.05 25.83
CA HIS A 195 -11.96 -21.62 26.78
C HIS A 195 -10.53 -21.59 26.19
N GLU A 196 -10.37 -21.97 24.92
CA GLU A 196 -9.09 -21.97 24.22
C GLU A 196 -8.49 -20.55 24.12
N ALA A 197 -9.31 -19.55 23.73
CA ALA A 197 -8.86 -18.16 23.65
C ALA A 197 -8.39 -17.64 25.02
N ARG A 198 -9.15 -17.91 26.09
CA ARG A 198 -8.76 -17.53 27.45
C ARG A 198 -7.42 -18.16 27.86
N GLN A 199 -7.24 -19.44 27.55
CA GLN A 199 -6.01 -20.14 27.88
C GLN A 199 -4.81 -19.57 27.11
N LYS A 200 -4.95 -19.35 25.77
CA LYS A 200 -3.90 -18.76 24.94
C LYS A 200 -3.52 -17.35 25.40
N LEU A 201 -4.51 -16.49 25.61
CA LEU A 201 -4.27 -15.11 26.07
C LEU A 201 -3.66 -15.06 27.48
N SER A 202 -4.06 -15.95 28.38
CA SER A 202 -3.47 -16.06 29.72
C SER A 202 -1.99 -16.50 29.67
N ASN A 203 -1.62 -17.35 28.72
CA ASN A 203 -0.25 -17.81 28.56
C ASN A 203 0.64 -16.76 27.88
N HIS A 204 0.13 -16.08 26.84
CA HIS A 204 0.90 -15.10 26.07
C HIS A 204 0.95 -13.72 26.70
N GLN A 205 -0.05 -13.35 27.50
CA GLN A 205 -0.16 -12.03 28.14
C GLN A 205 0.16 -10.86 27.17
N PRO A 206 -0.60 -10.71 26.05
CA PRO A 206 -0.31 -9.71 25.05
C PRO A 206 -0.31 -8.29 25.65
N ALA A 207 0.60 -7.46 25.17
CA ALA A 207 0.77 -6.09 25.68
C ALA A 207 -0.29 -5.12 25.15
N THR A 208 -0.89 -5.43 24.00
CA THR A 208 -1.88 -4.59 23.32
C THR A 208 -3.04 -5.43 22.77
N VAL A 209 -4.17 -4.77 22.49
CA VAL A 209 -5.33 -5.43 21.86
C VAL A 209 -5.00 -5.92 20.45
N GLY A 210 -4.09 -5.24 19.74
CA GLY A 210 -3.63 -5.68 18.40
C GLY A 210 -2.82 -6.98 18.43
N HIS A 211 -2.19 -7.31 19.55
CA HIS A 211 -1.43 -8.56 19.75
C HIS A 211 -2.26 -9.68 20.41
N ALA A 212 -3.49 -9.40 20.79
CA ALA A 212 -4.41 -10.37 21.40
C ALA A 212 -5.22 -11.15 20.36
#